data_6ece6c6863e2dacbe20fd01948baf366
#
_entry.id   6ece6c6863e2dacbe20fd01948baf366
#
_cell.length_a   1.000
_cell.length_b   1.000
_cell.length_c   1.000
_cell.angle_alpha   90.00
_cell.angle_beta   90.00
_cell.angle_gamma   90.00
#
_symmetry.space_group_name_H-M   'P 1'
#
loop_
_entity.id
_entity.type
_entity.pdbx_description
1 polymer ?
#
loop_
_entity_poly.entity_id
_entity_poly.type
_entity_poly.pdbx_seq_one_letter_code
_entity_poly.pdbx_strand_id
1 'polypeptide(L)'
;MKFISWNVNGLRAVFGKGFPDIIKELDADFVCLQETKMQAGQLDAELPTYTSYWNFAEKKGYSGTAIYTRHEPLSVAYGIDIPEHDTEGRVITLEYPDFYLVTVYVPNSQDDLRRLGYRVTWEDAFRAYLGGLDKKKPVIVCGDLNVAHKEIDLKNPKSNRKNAGFTDEERGKFQELLDAGFVDTFRHFYPDQRDIYSWWSYRFKARERNSAWRIY
;
A
#
# COMPACT_ATOMS: atom_id res chain seq x y z
N MET A 1 -4.80 8.05 -17.59
CA MET A 1 -4.09 6.93 -16.95
C MET A 1 -4.95 6.33 -15.85
N LYS A 2 -4.96 5.01 -15.74
CA LYS A 2 -5.73 4.27 -14.75
C LYS A 2 -4.76 3.53 -13.82
N PHE A 3 -4.87 3.78 -12.52
CA PHE A 3 -4.05 3.19 -11.47
C PHE A 3 -4.91 2.24 -10.64
N ILE A 4 -4.36 1.10 -10.30
CA ILE A 4 -4.96 0.12 -9.39
C ILE A 4 -3.98 -0.17 -8.27
N SER A 5 -4.47 -0.19 -7.04
CA SER A 5 -3.73 -0.66 -5.87
C SER A 5 -4.50 -1.83 -5.23
N TRP A 6 -3.79 -2.94 -4.95
CA TRP A 6 -4.42 -4.13 -4.41
C TRP A 6 -3.47 -4.90 -3.48
N ASN A 7 -3.81 -4.96 -2.19
CA ASN A 7 -3.18 -5.93 -1.29
C ASN A 7 -3.75 -7.32 -1.61
N VAL A 8 -2.93 -8.17 -2.18
CA VAL A 8 -3.32 -9.52 -2.65
C VAL A 8 -3.21 -10.59 -1.58
N ASN A 9 -2.62 -10.28 -0.43
CA ASN A 9 -2.43 -11.23 0.67
C ASN A 9 -1.89 -12.60 0.22
N GLY A 10 -0.89 -12.56 -0.67
CA GLY A 10 -0.26 -13.73 -1.28
C GLY A 10 -0.69 -13.95 -2.73
N LEU A 11 0.15 -13.47 -3.65
CA LEU A 11 -0.17 -13.46 -5.09
C LEU A 11 -0.38 -14.87 -5.65
N ARG A 12 0.39 -15.89 -5.23
CA ARG A 12 0.20 -17.27 -5.70
C ARG A 12 -1.24 -17.77 -5.52
N ALA A 13 -1.84 -17.46 -4.38
CA ALA A 13 -3.22 -17.86 -4.10
C ALA A 13 -4.26 -17.10 -4.96
N VAL A 14 -4.02 -15.82 -5.21
CA VAL A 14 -4.92 -14.98 -6.01
C VAL A 14 -4.75 -15.28 -7.50
N PHE A 15 -3.53 -15.58 -7.93
CA PHE A 15 -3.24 -15.93 -9.32
C PHE A 15 -4.06 -17.13 -9.81
N GLY A 16 -4.14 -18.19 -8.99
CA GLY A 16 -4.98 -19.35 -9.26
C GLY A 16 -6.50 -19.11 -9.18
N LYS A 17 -6.91 -17.91 -8.75
CA LYS A 17 -8.34 -17.51 -8.67
C LYS A 17 -8.75 -16.52 -9.74
N GLY A 18 -7.98 -16.44 -10.83
CA GLY A 18 -8.32 -15.60 -11.99
C GLY A 18 -7.71 -14.19 -11.95
N PHE A 19 -6.62 -13.98 -11.21
CA PHE A 19 -5.94 -12.68 -11.18
C PHE A 19 -5.62 -12.13 -12.59
N PRO A 20 -5.08 -12.92 -13.55
CA PRO A 20 -4.79 -12.41 -14.89
C PRO A 20 -6.04 -11.90 -15.63
N ASP A 21 -7.16 -12.61 -15.50
CA ASP A 21 -8.41 -12.23 -16.15
C ASP A 21 -8.98 -10.94 -15.55
N ILE A 22 -8.92 -10.82 -14.20
CA ILE A 22 -9.33 -9.60 -13.49
C ILE A 22 -8.49 -8.40 -13.96
N ILE A 23 -7.16 -8.54 -14.05
CA ILE A 23 -6.29 -7.45 -14.49
C ILE A 23 -6.56 -7.08 -15.96
N LYS A 24 -6.81 -8.07 -16.81
CA LYS A 24 -7.20 -7.85 -18.21
C LYS A 24 -8.53 -7.08 -18.32
N GLU A 25 -9.54 -7.45 -17.52
CA GLU A 25 -10.85 -6.78 -17.48
C GLU A 25 -10.74 -5.35 -16.96
N LEU A 26 -9.92 -5.14 -15.92
CA LEU A 26 -9.70 -3.83 -15.33
C LEU A 26 -8.97 -2.88 -16.28
N ASP A 27 -8.20 -3.39 -17.23
CA ASP A 27 -7.52 -2.63 -18.27
C ASP A 27 -6.81 -1.36 -17.76
N ALA A 28 -5.94 -1.53 -16.77
CA ALA A 28 -5.23 -0.43 -16.12
C ALA A 28 -3.86 -0.16 -16.76
N ASP A 29 -3.40 1.07 -16.66
CA ASP A 29 -2.04 1.46 -17.04
C ASP A 29 -1.02 0.95 -16.01
N PHE A 30 -1.41 0.99 -14.72
CA PHE A 30 -0.58 0.61 -13.57
C PHE A 30 -1.36 -0.29 -12.61
N VAL A 31 -0.73 -1.38 -12.18
CA VAL A 31 -1.27 -2.27 -11.14
C VAL A 31 -0.21 -2.44 -10.04
N CYS A 32 -0.48 -1.85 -8.90
CA CYS A 32 0.40 -1.84 -7.73
C CYS A 32 -0.08 -2.88 -6.71
N LEU A 33 0.78 -3.84 -6.39
CA LEU A 33 0.44 -4.94 -5.50
C LEU A 33 1.19 -4.85 -4.18
N GLN A 34 0.51 -5.18 -3.09
CA GLN A 34 1.09 -5.31 -1.77
C GLN A 34 0.84 -6.71 -1.22
N GLU A 35 1.68 -7.14 -0.29
CA GLU A 35 1.69 -8.50 0.28
C GLU A 35 1.75 -9.60 -0.78
N THR A 36 2.66 -9.50 -1.73
CA THR A 36 2.86 -10.54 -2.74
C THR A 36 3.28 -11.86 -2.13
N LYS A 37 3.99 -11.84 -0.98
CA LYS A 37 4.47 -13.01 -0.22
C LYS A 37 5.21 -14.03 -1.09
N MET A 38 5.94 -13.51 -2.09
CA MET A 38 6.67 -14.30 -3.07
C MET A 38 8.18 -14.12 -2.96
N GLN A 39 8.89 -15.02 -3.63
CA GLN A 39 10.30 -14.91 -3.97
C GLN A 39 10.47 -15.12 -5.46
N ALA A 40 11.59 -14.67 -6.01
CA ALA A 40 11.90 -14.88 -7.42
C ALA A 40 11.79 -16.37 -7.81
N GLY A 41 11.18 -16.65 -8.97
CA GLY A 41 11.05 -17.99 -9.52
C GLY A 41 9.96 -18.89 -8.89
N GLN A 42 9.17 -18.40 -7.94
CA GLN A 42 8.09 -19.19 -7.31
C GLN A 42 6.80 -19.24 -8.13
N LEU A 43 6.60 -18.32 -9.04
CA LEU A 43 5.45 -18.24 -9.92
C LEU A 43 5.88 -17.52 -11.19
N ASP A 44 5.48 -18.04 -12.34
CA ASP A 44 5.46 -17.26 -13.57
C ASP A 44 4.25 -16.33 -13.52
N ALA A 45 4.51 -15.10 -13.12
CA ALA A 45 3.48 -14.07 -12.92
C ALA A 45 3.52 -13.01 -14.03
N GLU A 46 4.05 -13.35 -15.20
CA GLU A 46 4.04 -12.44 -16.32
C GLU A 46 2.62 -12.20 -16.84
N LEU A 47 2.32 -10.97 -17.16
CA LEU A 47 1.05 -10.56 -17.75
C LEU A 47 1.35 -9.98 -19.16
N PRO A 48 0.67 -10.46 -20.20
CA PRO A 48 0.81 -9.88 -21.53
C PRO A 48 0.58 -8.36 -21.50
N THR A 49 1.41 -7.61 -22.22
CA THR A 49 1.36 -6.15 -22.30
C THR A 49 1.82 -5.36 -21.08
N TYR A 50 2.29 -6.02 -20.03
CA TYR A 50 2.87 -5.36 -18.85
C TYR A 50 4.34 -5.74 -18.69
N THR A 51 5.13 -4.76 -18.23
CA THR A 51 6.42 -4.99 -17.60
C THR A 51 6.22 -5.00 -16.09
N SER A 52 6.90 -5.88 -15.36
CA SER A 52 6.72 -6.03 -13.92
C SER A 52 8.01 -5.74 -13.15
N TYR A 53 7.88 -5.07 -12.02
CA TYR A 53 8.95 -4.73 -11.09
C TYR A 53 8.60 -5.30 -9.71
N TRP A 54 9.56 -5.96 -9.06
CA TRP A 54 9.34 -6.74 -7.84
C TRP A 54 10.31 -6.36 -6.75
N ASN A 55 9.79 -6.12 -5.55
CA ASN A 55 10.59 -5.98 -4.34
C ASN A 55 10.20 -7.08 -3.35
N PHE A 56 11.07 -8.06 -3.19
CA PHE A 56 10.83 -9.21 -2.32
C PHE A 56 11.38 -8.95 -0.93
N ALA A 57 10.69 -9.43 0.10
CA ALA A 57 11.27 -9.45 1.45
C ALA A 57 12.35 -10.54 1.54
N GLU A 58 13.37 -10.31 2.36
CA GLU A 58 14.37 -11.34 2.68
C GLU A 58 13.71 -12.56 3.35
N LYS A 59 12.73 -12.30 4.22
CA LYS A 59 11.95 -13.35 4.85
C LYS A 59 10.94 -13.94 3.85
N LYS A 60 11.10 -15.24 3.55
CA LYS A 60 10.21 -15.99 2.64
C LYS A 60 8.76 -15.99 3.11
N GLY A 61 7.84 -15.80 2.16
CA GLY A 61 6.40 -15.84 2.43
C GLY A 61 5.86 -14.64 3.23
N TYR A 62 6.58 -13.54 3.24
CA TYR A 62 6.26 -12.35 4.02
C TYR A 62 6.31 -11.09 3.15
N SER A 63 5.45 -10.08 3.43
CA SER A 63 5.48 -8.76 2.79
C SER A 63 5.63 -8.83 1.25
N GLY A 64 6.46 -7.96 0.69
CA GLY A 64 6.75 -7.89 -0.75
C GLY A 64 5.74 -7.04 -1.51
N THR A 65 6.24 -6.26 -2.47
CA THR A 65 5.45 -5.40 -3.37
C THR A 65 5.79 -5.70 -4.83
N ALA A 66 4.87 -5.35 -5.72
CA ALA A 66 5.12 -5.40 -7.16
C ALA A 66 4.37 -4.27 -7.88
N ILE A 67 4.88 -3.84 -9.02
CA ILE A 67 4.18 -2.96 -9.96
C ILE A 67 4.20 -3.61 -11.33
N TYR A 68 3.03 -3.74 -11.93
CA TYR A 68 2.89 -3.98 -13.37
C TYR A 68 2.56 -2.67 -14.06
N THR A 69 3.24 -2.38 -15.15
CA THR A 69 3.06 -1.14 -15.92
C THR A 69 3.12 -1.39 -17.42
N ARG A 70 2.33 -0.64 -18.18
CA ARG A 70 2.39 -0.58 -19.65
C ARG A 70 3.34 0.50 -20.16
N HIS A 71 3.87 1.32 -19.26
CA HIS A 71 4.75 2.43 -19.60
C HIS A 71 6.15 2.16 -19.05
N GLU A 72 7.15 2.34 -19.88
CA GLU A 72 8.55 2.16 -19.48
C GLU A 72 8.97 3.33 -18.58
N PRO A 73 9.42 3.08 -17.33
CA PRO A 73 9.91 4.13 -16.46
C PRO A 73 11.33 4.57 -16.84
N LEU A 74 11.67 5.81 -16.52
CA LEU A 74 13.02 6.36 -16.65
C LEU A 74 14.00 5.69 -15.67
N SER A 75 13.53 5.39 -14.46
CA SER A 75 14.30 4.69 -13.44
C SER A 75 13.39 3.93 -12.49
N VAL A 76 13.98 2.96 -11.78
CA VAL A 76 13.33 2.13 -10.78
C VAL A 76 14.16 2.15 -9.51
N ALA A 77 13.53 2.42 -8.36
CA ALA A 77 14.16 2.29 -7.05
C ALA A 77 13.38 1.32 -6.16
N TYR A 78 14.10 0.57 -5.33
CA TYR A 78 13.54 -0.40 -4.39
C TYR A 78 13.89 0.02 -2.97
N GLY A 79 12.89 0.10 -2.08
CA GLY A 79 13.07 0.58 -0.73
C GLY A 79 13.01 2.10 -0.63
N ILE A 80 13.55 2.62 0.47
CA ILE A 80 13.64 4.07 0.79
C ILE A 80 15.07 4.53 1.04
N ASP A 81 16.03 3.72 0.61
CA ASP A 81 17.49 3.96 0.76
C ASP A 81 17.97 3.96 2.23
N ILE A 82 17.30 3.14 3.07
CA ILE A 82 17.66 2.89 4.47
C ILE A 82 17.70 1.38 4.71
N PRO A 83 18.90 0.77 4.84
CA PRO A 83 19.07 -0.69 4.87
C PRO A 83 18.20 -1.40 5.90
N GLU A 84 18.02 -0.84 7.10
CA GLU A 84 17.18 -1.44 8.15
C GLU A 84 15.68 -1.46 7.80
N HIS A 85 15.24 -0.60 6.87
CA HIS A 85 13.85 -0.47 6.43
C HIS A 85 13.56 -1.20 5.12
N ASP A 86 14.61 -1.59 4.39
CA ASP A 86 14.47 -2.11 3.02
C ASP A 86 14.46 -3.65 2.94
N THR A 87 14.67 -4.34 4.08
CA THR A 87 14.70 -5.82 4.13
C THR A 87 13.35 -6.51 3.91
N GLU A 88 12.25 -5.76 4.02
CA GLU A 88 10.90 -6.33 3.97
C GLU A 88 10.18 -6.11 2.61
N GLY A 89 10.87 -5.54 1.60
CA GLY A 89 10.32 -5.38 0.23
C GLY A 89 9.06 -4.53 0.16
N ARG A 90 9.03 -3.39 0.86
CA ARG A 90 7.81 -2.61 1.11
C ARG A 90 7.55 -1.48 0.13
N VAL A 91 8.56 -1.01 -0.59
CA VAL A 91 8.44 0.17 -1.46
C VAL A 91 9.06 -0.10 -2.82
N ILE A 92 8.36 0.28 -3.88
CA ILE A 92 8.90 0.42 -5.25
C ILE A 92 8.55 1.82 -5.72
N THR A 93 9.53 2.50 -6.28
CA THR A 93 9.36 3.80 -6.94
C THR A 93 9.69 3.67 -8.41
N LEU A 94 8.76 4.05 -9.28
CA LEU A 94 8.97 4.21 -10.71
C LEU A 94 9.02 5.69 -11.05
N GLU A 95 10.05 6.12 -11.77
CA GLU A 95 10.18 7.49 -12.24
C GLU A 95 9.64 7.61 -13.68
N TYR A 96 8.78 8.60 -13.89
CA TYR A 96 8.31 9.01 -15.22
C TYR A 96 8.71 10.45 -15.51
N PRO A 97 8.60 10.95 -16.75
CA PRO A 97 8.98 12.32 -17.09
C PRO A 97 8.31 13.36 -16.18
N ASP A 98 7.03 13.18 -15.87
CA ASP A 98 6.20 14.19 -15.19
C ASP A 98 5.84 13.85 -13.74
N PHE A 99 6.11 12.62 -13.26
CA PHE A 99 5.75 12.18 -11.91
C PHE A 99 6.57 10.99 -11.44
N TYR A 100 6.53 10.74 -10.14
CA TYR A 100 6.92 9.47 -9.52
C TYR A 100 5.68 8.66 -9.16
N LEU A 101 5.70 7.35 -9.44
CA LEU A 101 4.73 6.39 -8.91
C LEU A 101 5.39 5.58 -7.80
N VAL A 102 4.84 5.64 -6.60
CA VAL A 102 5.31 4.90 -5.43
C VAL A 102 4.23 3.93 -4.97
N THR A 103 4.53 2.63 -4.97
CA THR A 103 3.71 1.66 -4.24
C THR A 103 4.32 1.38 -2.89
N VAL A 104 3.47 1.26 -1.87
CA VAL A 104 3.90 1.04 -0.49
C VAL A 104 3.05 0.00 0.22
N TYR A 105 3.70 -0.81 1.05
CA TYR A 105 3.07 -1.63 2.08
C TYR A 105 3.62 -1.22 3.44
N VAL A 106 2.93 -0.31 4.12
CA VAL A 106 3.36 0.24 5.42
C VAL A 106 3.41 -0.87 6.47
N PRO A 107 4.44 -0.93 7.34
CA PRO A 107 4.50 -1.92 8.40
C PRO A 107 3.24 -1.92 9.27
N ASN A 108 2.66 -3.09 9.55
CA ASN A 108 1.58 -3.24 10.51
C ASN A 108 2.13 -3.26 11.94
N SER A 109 1.48 -2.57 12.88
CA SER A 109 1.90 -2.54 14.29
C SER A 109 1.73 -3.87 15.01
N GLN A 110 0.98 -4.80 14.42
CA GLN A 110 0.68 -6.15 14.90
C GLN A 110 -0.12 -6.20 16.21
N ASP A 111 -0.47 -7.41 16.63
CA ASP A 111 -1.17 -7.62 17.90
C ASP A 111 -0.32 -7.08 19.05
N ASP A 112 -1.00 -6.53 20.07
CA ASP A 112 -0.39 -5.89 21.24
C ASP A 112 0.55 -4.72 20.91
N LEU A 113 0.44 -4.17 19.69
CA LEU A 113 1.22 -3.03 19.20
C LEU A 113 2.74 -3.23 19.30
N ARG A 114 3.20 -4.48 19.29
CA ARG A 114 4.62 -4.84 19.48
C ARG A 114 5.57 -4.23 18.45
N ARG A 115 5.06 -3.82 17.28
CA ARG A 115 5.84 -3.15 16.23
C ARG A 115 5.49 -1.66 16.07
N LEU A 116 4.69 -1.07 16.95
CA LEU A 116 4.27 0.33 16.82
C LEU A 116 5.48 1.29 16.79
N GLY A 117 6.44 1.10 17.70
CA GLY A 117 7.64 1.94 17.71
C GLY A 117 8.43 1.88 16.39
N TYR A 118 8.65 0.67 15.84
CA TYR A 118 9.29 0.50 14.53
C TYR A 118 8.48 1.17 13.42
N ARG A 119 7.17 0.97 13.41
CA ARG A 119 6.29 1.56 12.40
C ARG A 119 6.37 3.08 12.40
N VAL A 120 6.30 3.71 13.56
CA VAL A 120 6.38 5.18 13.69
C VAL A 120 7.69 5.71 13.10
N THR A 121 8.82 5.08 13.44
CA THR A 121 10.14 5.44 12.89
C THR A 121 10.21 5.23 11.36
N TRP A 122 9.64 4.13 10.89
CA TRP A 122 9.58 3.80 9.46
C TRP A 122 8.75 4.84 8.69
N GLU A 123 7.60 5.28 9.24
CA GLU A 123 6.74 6.29 8.60
C GLU A 123 7.42 7.66 8.54
N ASP A 124 8.22 8.04 9.53
CA ASP A 124 9.03 9.27 9.48
C ASP A 124 10.06 9.23 8.35
N ALA A 125 10.74 8.09 8.21
CA ALA A 125 11.70 7.87 7.13
C ALA A 125 11.01 7.87 5.76
N PHE A 126 9.87 7.20 5.63
CA PHE A 126 9.09 7.16 4.39
C PHE A 126 8.57 8.55 3.99
N ARG A 127 8.06 9.34 4.94
CA ARG A 127 7.65 10.73 4.68
C ARG A 127 8.82 11.59 4.21
N ALA A 128 10.00 11.44 4.82
CA ALA A 128 11.20 12.16 4.38
C ALA A 128 11.62 11.75 2.96
N TYR A 129 11.55 10.45 2.64
CA TYR A 129 11.82 9.93 1.30
C TYR A 129 10.85 10.52 0.26
N LEU A 130 9.54 10.46 0.52
CA LEU A 130 8.52 11.04 -0.38
C LEU A 130 8.72 12.54 -0.58
N GLY A 131 9.01 13.31 0.48
CA GLY A 131 9.30 14.73 0.40
C GLY A 131 10.56 15.05 -0.41
N GLY A 132 11.53 14.12 -0.43
CA GLY A 132 12.72 14.21 -1.29
C GLY A 132 12.39 14.05 -2.77
N LEU A 133 11.46 13.16 -3.11
CA LEU A 133 10.96 12.97 -4.47
C LEU A 133 10.10 14.16 -4.92
N ASP A 134 9.18 14.61 -4.07
CA ASP A 134 8.21 15.67 -4.37
C ASP A 134 8.87 17.03 -4.68
N LYS A 135 10.05 17.28 -4.12
CA LYS A 135 10.87 18.45 -4.49
C LYS A 135 11.33 18.42 -5.94
N LYS A 136 11.30 17.27 -6.62
CA LYS A 136 11.76 17.11 -8.00
C LYS A 136 10.58 17.05 -8.97
N LYS A 137 9.57 16.23 -8.66
CA LYS A 137 8.37 16.00 -9.47
C LYS A 137 7.20 15.59 -8.58
N PRO A 138 5.95 15.80 -8.99
CA PRO A 138 4.77 15.28 -8.29
C PRO A 138 4.89 13.78 -8.00
N VAL A 139 4.41 13.37 -6.82
CA VAL A 139 4.46 11.98 -6.38
C VAL A 139 3.05 11.42 -6.25
N ILE A 140 2.77 10.32 -6.94
CA ILE A 140 1.57 9.51 -6.76
C ILE A 140 1.93 8.35 -5.86
N VAL A 141 1.35 8.33 -4.65
CA VAL A 141 1.53 7.23 -3.69
C VAL A 141 0.26 6.40 -3.67
N CYS A 142 0.39 5.10 -3.81
CA CYS A 142 -0.70 4.14 -3.60
C CYS A 142 -0.21 2.91 -2.86
N GLY A 143 -1.10 2.24 -2.16
CA GLY A 143 -0.74 1.03 -1.44
C GLY A 143 -1.58 0.79 -0.20
N ASP A 144 -1.15 -0.17 0.59
CA ASP A 144 -1.74 -0.46 1.89
C ASP A 144 -1.01 0.34 2.97
N LEU A 145 -1.65 1.39 3.45
CA LEU A 145 -1.10 2.28 4.47
C LEU A 145 -1.28 1.74 5.89
N ASN A 146 -2.02 0.63 6.05
CA ASN A 146 -2.26 -0.01 7.34
C ASN A 146 -2.78 0.96 8.44
N VAL A 147 -3.50 2.01 8.04
CA VAL A 147 -4.10 2.99 8.96
C VAL A 147 -5.42 3.52 8.43
N ALA A 148 -6.44 3.55 9.29
CA ALA A 148 -7.63 4.34 9.10
C ALA A 148 -7.40 5.72 9.74
N HIS A 149 -7.48 6.81 8.98
CA HIS A 149 -7.08 8.13 9.45
C HIS A 149 -8.07 8.73 10.45
N LYS A 150 -9.35 8.79 10.07
CA LYS A 150 -10.41 9.42 10.86
C LYS A 150 -11.46 8.40 11.29
N GLU A 151 -12.29 8.77 12.26
CA GLU A 151 -13.40 7.91 12.74
C GLU A 151 -14.37 7.53 11.62
N ILE A 152 -14.49 8.34 10.58
CA ILE A 152 -15.32 8.03 9.40
C ILE A 152 -14.73 6.90 8.53
N ASP A 153 -13.44 6.58 8.71
CA ASP A 153 -12.72 5.61 7.89
C ASP A 153 -12.85 4.16 8.39
N LEU A 154 -13.57 3.93 9.49
CA LEU A 154 -13.83 2.57 9.99
C LEU A 154 -15.18 2.46 10.68
N LYS A 155 -15.72 1.23 10.72
CA LYS A 155 -17.07 0.96 11.23
C LYS A 155 -17.22 1.18 12.74
N ASN A 156 -16.23 0.80 13.53
CA ASN A 156 -16.31 0.80 15.00
C ASN A 156 -15.13 1.58 15.63
N PRO A 157 -15.04 2.91 15.46
CA PRO A 157 -13.87 3.68 15.88
C PRO A 157 -13.60 3.61 17.38
N LYS A 158 -14.63 3.69 18.21
CA LYS A 158 -14.48 3.71 19.69
C LYS A 158 -13.80 2.45 20.24
N SER A 159 -14.16 1.27 19.71
CA SER A 159 -13.60 0.00 20.17
C SER A 159 -12.21 -0.29 19.58
N ASN A 160 -11.81 0.42 18.54
CA ASN A 160 -10.55 0.17 17.82
C ASN A 160 -9.44 1.19 18.11
N ARG A 161 -9.68 2.20 18.96
CA ARG A 161 -8.74 3.30 19.19
C ARG A 161 -7.37 2.89 19.74
N LYS A 162 -7.26 1.68 20.28
CA LYS A 162 -6.00 1.11 20.79
C LYS A 162 -5.55 -0.11 19.96
N ASN A 163 -6.15 -0.36 18.83
CA ASN A 163 -5.79 -1.47 17.97
C ASN A 163 -4.87 -1.01 16.82
N ALA A 164 -4.03 -1.92 16.35
CA ALA A 164 -3.18 -1.68 15.19
C ALA A 164 -3.99 -1.15 14.00
N GLY A 165 -3.51 -0.11 13.36
CA GLY A 165 -4.18 0.58 12.26
C GLY A 165 -5.12 1.72 12.68
N PHE A 166 -5.31 1.97 14.00
CA PHE A 166 -6.14 3.08 14.46
C PHE A 166 -5.66 3.69 15.78
N THR A 167 -4.42 3.50 16.17
CA THR A 167 -3.82 4.19 17.33
C THR A 167 -3.66 5.69 17.03
N ASP A 168 -3.55 6.50 18.07
CA ASP A 168 -3.36 7.94 17.90
C ASP A 168 -1.99 8.25 17.23
N GLU A 169 -0.98 7.41 17.49
CA GLU A 169 0.35 7.50 16.87
C GLU A 169 0.30 7.24 15.37
N GLU A 170 -0.32 6.14 14.94
CA GLU A 170 -0.45 5.79 13.51
C GLU A 170 -1.23 6.85 12.75
N ARG A 171 -2.35 7.31 13.29
CA ARG A 171 -3.17 8.38 12.72
C ARG A 171 -2.43 9.72 12.68
N GLY A 172 -1.62 10.00 13.71
CA GLY A 172 -0.75 11.17 13.77
C GLY A 172 0.28 11.17 12.65
N LYS A 173 0.93 10.01 12.38
CA LYS A 173 1.90 9.89 11.27
C LYS A 173 1.25 10.07 9.91
N PHE A 174 0.04 9.55 9.70
CA PHE A 174 -0.69 9.83 8.47
C PHE A 174 -1.06 11.32 8.34
N GLN A 175 -1.46 11.98 9.43
CA GLN A 175 -1.72 13.43 9.42
C GLN A 175 -0.44 14.21 9.09
N GLU A 176 0.71 13.85 9.64
CA GLU A 176 1.99 14.46 9.31
C GLU A 176 2.36 14.32 7.82
N LEU A 177 1.98 13.21 7.19
CA LEU A 177 2.14 13.04 5.73
C LEU A 177 1.27 14.03 4.95
N LEU A 178 0.02 14.23 5.36
CA LEU A 178 -0.87 15.22 4.75
C LEU A 178 -0.35 16.66 4.99
N ASP A 179 0.14 16.96 6.19
CA ASP A 179 0.70 18.27 6.54
C ASP A 179 1.99 18.58 5.75
N ALA A 180 2.68 17.55 5.28
CA ALA A 180 3.82 17.68 4.37
C ALA A 180 3.44 18.00 2.92
N GLY A 181 2.14 18.14 2.61
CA GLY A 181 1.63 18.58 1.30
C GLY A 181 0.94 17.46 0.50
N PHE A 182 0.91 16.23 0.99
CA PHE A 182 0.18 15.15 0.32
C PHE A 182 -1.32 15.23 0.54
N VAL A 183 -2.09 14.69 -0.40
CA VAL A 183 -3.55 14.75 -0.38
C VAL A 183 -4.14 13.36 -0.37
N ASP A 184 -5.00 13.05 0.61
CA ASP A 184 -5.90 11.89 0.55
C ASP A 184 -6.96 12.16 -0.54
N THR A 185 -6.73 11.61 -1.72
CA THR A 185 -7.57 11.89 -2.90
C THR A 185 -9.01 11.44 -2.69
N PHE A 186 -9.26 10.32 -1.99
CA PHE A 186 -10.63 9.88 -1.69
C PHE A 186 -11.33 10.93 -0.79
N ARG A 187 -10.69 11.39 0.28
CA ARG A 187 -11.27 12.39 1.17
C ARG A 187 -11.35 13.78 0.55
N HIS A 188 -10.51 14.07 -0.43
CA HIS A 188 -10.61 15.30 -1.21
C HIS A 188 -11.90 15.34 -2.05
N PHE A 189 -12.22 14.25 -2.75
CA PHE A 189 -13.42 14.18 -3.58
C PHE A 189 -14.69 13.81 -2.79
N TYR A 190 -14.56 13.05 -1.70
CA TYR A 190 -15.67 12.51 -0.92
C TYR A 190 -15.46 12.74 0.59
N PRO A 191 -15.42 14.02 1.06
CA PRO A 191 -15.00 14.35 2.42
C PRO A 191 -15.90 13.72 3.50
N ASP A 192 -17.19 13.61 3.25
CA ASP A 192 -18.19 13.16 4.22
C ASP A 192 -18.78 11.78 3.92
N GLN A 193 -18.29 11.10 2.88
CA GLN A 193 -18.85 9.81 2.48
C GLN A 193 -18.50 8.74 3.48
N ARG A 194 -19.52 8.10 4.07
CA ARG A 194 -19.41 7.04 5.08
C ARG A 194 -19.58 5.67 4.45
N ASP A 195 -19.18 4.64 5.23
CA ASP A 195 -19.40 3.23 4.92
C ASP A 195 -18.75 2.75 3.60
N ILE A 196 -17.73 3.48 3.14
CA ILE A 196 -16.86 3.08 2.02
C ILE A 196 -15.51 2.63 2.60
N TYR A 197 -15.22 1.37 2.41
CA TYR A 197 -14.05 0.73 2.99
C TYR A 197 -13.25 -0.02 1.93
N SER A 198 -11.96 -0.28 2.22
CA SER A 198 -11.04 -0.98 1.34
C SER A 198 -10.58 -2.32 1.91
N TRP A 199 -10.77 -2.56 3.22
CA TRP A 199 -10.34 -3.78 3.88
C TRP A 199 -11.42 -4.35 4.80
N TRP A 200 -11.60 -5.69 4.78
CA TRP A 200 -12.51 -6.46 5.62
C TRP A 200 -11.77 -7.64 6.24
N SER A 201 -11.94 -7.84 7.56
CA SER A 201 -11.44 -9.05 8.21
C SER A 201 -12.10 -10.29 7.60
N TYR A 202 -11.33 -11.37 7.46
CA TYR A 202 -11.87 -12.68 7.09
C TYR A 202 -12.73 -13.32 8.20
N ARG A 203 -12.69 -12.75 9.40
CA ARG A 203 -13.40 -13.27 10.58
C ARG A 203 -14.80 -12.67 10.69
N PHE A 204 -15.71 -13.43 11.32
CA PHE A 204 -17.04 -12.95 11.74
C PHE A 204 -17.92 -12.39 10.61
N LYS A 205 -17.77 -12.87 9.39
CA LYS A 205 -18.54 -12.38 8.22
C LYS A 205 -18.51 -10.86 8.07
N ALA A 206 -17.32 -10.27 8.30
CA ALA A 206 -17.15 -8.82 8.33
C ALA A 206 -17.59 -8.14 7.03
N ARG A 207 -17.36 -8.78 5.86
CA ARG A 207 -17.76 -8.25 4.56
C ARG A 207 -19.30 -8.18 4.39
N GLU A 208 -20.01 -9.22 4.82
CA GLU A 208 -21.50 -9.25 4.76
C GLU A 208 -22.14 -8.14 5.62
N ARG A 209 -21.50 -7.79 6.74
CA ARG A 209 -21.94 -6.76 7.68
C ARG A 209 -21.36 -5.38 7.39
N ASN A 210 -20.54 -5.23 6.35
CA ASN A 210 -19.73 -4.05 6.08
C ASN A 210 -18.99 -3.52 7.33
N SER A 211 -18.45 -4.45 8.14
CA SER A 211 -17.63 -4.12 9.31
C SER A 211 -16.17 -4.07 8.90
N ALA A 212 -15.68 -2.89 8.56
CA ALA A 212 -14.50 -2.73 7.74
C ALA A 212 -13.76 -1.41 7.99
N TRP A 213 -12.65 -1.25 7.30
CA TRP A 213 -11.72 -0.11 7.40
C TRP A 213 -11.33 0.39 6.02
N ARG A 214 -11.09 1.68 5.88
CA ARG A 214 -10.41 2.29 4.73
C ARG A 214 -8.95 2.53 5.12
N ILE A 215 -8.06 1.76 4.55
CA ILE A 215 -6.62 1.75 4.86
C ILE A 215 -5.73 1.94 3.62
N TYR A 216 -6.35 2.28 2.48
CA TYR A 216 -5.69 2.62 1.21
C TYR A 216 -5.91 4.08 0.86
#